data_0652918f1589c191ad21f4bbdbba81df
#
_entry.id   0652918f1589c191ad21f4bbdbba81df
#
_cell.length_a   1.000
_cell.length_b   1.000
_cell.length_c   1.000
_cell.angle_alpha   90.00
_cell.angle_beta   90.00
_cell.angle_gamma   90.00
#
_symmetry.space_group_name_H-M   'P 1'
#
loop_
_entity.id
_entity.type
_entity.pdbx_description
1 polymer ?
#
loop_
_entity_poly.entity_id
_entity_poly.type
_entity_poly.pdbx_seq_one_letter_code
_entity_poly.pdbx_strand_id
1 'polypeptide(L)'
;MNTKIFILGAGKPHHGEKHSALDVIPDDSQALDWTKQVLAHLNLENNFVTGYQASEIQAAYPELNYHNNSDWETTKSGWSFLISMPSGNCDCLVLYSDVLHRTHNIDHMLDCDADVAVAIDTNWRNRFTDRSLSDQARCEKVCTKDSLVTLLGSNINIEIANAEFTGLAWFSSKSLEILKEIYNESSPDLNYLHNSSISDLVELLRKQGLNIKAVDVNGDWAELNEPADIA
;
A
#
# COMPACT_ATOMS: atom_id res chain seq x y z
N MET A 1 -5.70 -11.01 -18.02
CA MET A 1 -4.65 -10.98 -16.99
C MET A 1 -5.20 -11.62 -15.72
N ASN A 2 -4.41 -12.40 -15.00
CA ASN A 2 -4.83 -12.98 -13.72
C ASN A 2 -4.31 -12.07 -12.60
N THR A 3 -5.03 -10.98 -12.33
CA THR A 3 -4.66 -10.01 -11.29
C THR A 3 -5.46 -10.28 -10.02
N LYS A 4 -4.81 -10.23 -8.86
CA LYS A 4 -5.42 -10.30 -7.54
C LYS A 4 -5.26 -8.98 -6.80
N ILE A 5 -6.26 -8.61 -6.01
CA ILE A 5 -6.27 -7.39 -5.20
C ILE A 5 -5.98 -7.76 -3.76
N PHE A 6 -5.05 -7.03 -3.12
CA PHE A 6 -4.74 -7.14 -1.70
C PHE A 6 -4.90 -5.79 -1.01
N ILE A 7 -5.80 -5.73 -0.04
CA ILE A 7 -6.04 -4.57 0.82
C ILE A 7 -5.34 -4.83 2.15
N LEU A 8 -4.34 -4.05 2.50
CA LEU A 8 -3.53 -4.22 3.70
C LEU A 8 -4.12 -3.41 4.86
N GLY A 9 -4.71 -4.09 5.82
CA GLY A 9 -5.33 -3.51 7.01
C GLY A 9 -4.96 -4.26 8.29
N ALA A 10 -3.72 -4.76 8.41
CA ALA A 10 -3.32 -5.52 9.58
C ALA A 10 -2.89 -4.65 10.76
N GLY A 11 -2.43 -3.43 10.52
CA GLY A 11 -1.89 -2.54 11.54
C GLY A 11 -2.95 -1.85 12.39
N LYS A 12 -2.57 -1.45 13.61
CA LYS A 12 -3.35 -0.53 14.43
C LYS A 12 -3.18 0.89 13.87
N PRO A 13 -4.26 1.69 13.72
CA PRO A 13 -4.15 3.08 13.26
C PRO A 13 -3.31 3.91 14.24
N HIS A 14 -2.68 4.95 13.73
CA HIS A 14 -1.85 5.86 14.53
C HIS A 14 -2.71 6.68 15.52
N HIS A 15 -3.94 6.99 15.15
CA HIS A 15 -4.88 7.74 15.96
C HIS A 15 -6.18 6.94 16.20
N GLY A 16 -6.68 7.02 17.43
CA GLY A 16 -7.90 6.31 17.81
C GLY A 16 -7.69 4.82 18.09
N GLU A 17 -8.80 4.14 18.32
CA GLU A 17 -8.82 2.70 18.60
C GLU A 17 -9.66 1.92 17.58
N LYS A 18 -10.44 2.62 16.74
CA LYS A 18 -11.22 2.01 15.68
C LYS A 18 -10.33 1.73 14.48
N HIS A 19 -10.54 0.60 13.83
CA HIS A 19 -9.82 0.25 12.63
C HIS A 19 -10.11 1.25 11.50
N SER A 20 -9.07 1.79 10.83
CA SER A 20 -9.21 2.84 9.82
C SER A 20 -10.11 2.46 8.62
N ALA A 21 -10.14 1.18 8.24
CA ALA A 21 -11.07 0.68 7.22
C ALA A 21 -12.57 0.88 7.58
N LEU A 22 -12.89 1.04 8.87
CA LEU A 22 -14.24 1.29 9.39
C LEU A 22 -14.50 2.78 9.65
N ASP A 23 -13.54 3.67 9.42
CA ASP A 23 -13.74 5.10 9.60
C ASP A 23 -14.80 5.62 8.63
N VAL A 24 -15.68 6.47 9.16
CA VAL A 24 -16.75 7.09 8.37
C VAL A 24 -16.18 8.27 7.62
N ILE A 25 -16.37 8.31 6.32
CA ILE A 25 -15.93 9.38 5.43
C ILE A 25 -17.09 10.35 5.12
N PRO A 26 -16.83 11.52 4.49
CA PRO A 26 -17.83 12.60 4.36
C PRO A 26 -19.15 12.25 3.66
N ASP A 27 -19.23 11.15 2.94
CA ASP A 27 -20.46 10.66 2.32
C ASP A 27 -21.27 9.69 3.19
N ASP A 28 -20.94 9.60 4.48
CA ASP A 28 -21.52 8.67 5.48
C ASP A 28 -21.20 7.18 5.24
N SER A 29 -20.38 6.82 4.26
CA SER A 29 -19.89 5.45 4.06
C SER A 29 -18.63 5.17 4.90
N GLN A 30 -18.20 3.90 4.96
CA GLN A 30 -16.91 3.56 5.57
C GLN A 30 -15.79 3.60 4.51
N ALA A 31 -14.56 3.83 4.96
CA ALA A 31 -13.38 3.87 4.07
C ALA A 31 -13.26 2.60 3.18
N LEU A 32 -13.56 1.43 3.74
CA LEU A 32 -13.54 0.19 2.98
C LEU A 32 -14.69 0.07 1.98
N ASP A 33 -15.85 0.69 2.23
CA ASP A 33 -16.93 0.77 1.24
C ASP A 33 -16.49 1.56 0.01
N TRP A 34 -15.83 2.71 0.23
CA TRP A 34 -15.24 3.48 -0.85
C TRP A 34 -14.23 2.64 -1.66
N THR A 35 -13.29 1.97 -0.98
CA THR A 35 -12.30 1.12 -1.62
C THR A 35 -12.96 0.02 -2.45
N LYS A 36 -13.97 -0.68 -1.92
CA LYS A 36 -14.75 -1.68 -2.64
C LYS A 36 -15.46 -1.09 -3.86
N GLN A 37 -16.03 0.10 -3.73
CA GLN A 37 -16.73 0.78 -4.82
C GLN A 37 -15.78 1.12 -5.98
N VAL A 38 -14.60 1.67 -5.71
CA VAL A 38 -13.62 2.01 -6.76
C VAL A 38 -13.02 0.77 -7.44
N LEU A 39 -13.00 -0.37 -6.76
CA LEU A 39 -12.51 -1.65 -7.29
C LEU A 39 -13.61 -2.47 -8.00
N ALA A 40 -14.89 -2.15 -7.82
CA ALA A 40 -16.01 -2.99 -8.24
C ALA A 40 -16.05 -3.26 -9.76
N HIS A 41 -15.63 -2.29 -10.58
CA HIS A 41 -15.63 -2.42 -12.04
C HIS A 41 -14.63 -3.48 -12.55
N LEU A 42 -13.61 -3.82 -11.77
CA LEU A 42 -12.60 -4.83 -12.13
C LEU A 42 -13.15 -6.25 -12.05
N ASN A 43 -14.22 -6.48 -11.28
CA ASN A 43 -14.81 -7.80 -11.03
C ASN A 43 -13.76 -8.85 -10.59
N LEU A 44 -12.84 -8.43 -9.71
CA LEU A 44 -11.78 -9.26 -9.13
C LEU A 44 -12.08 -9.57 -7.66
N GLU A 45 -11.51 -10.66 -7.16
CA GLU A 45 -11.59 -10.99 -5.75
C GLU A 45 -10.78 -10.00 -4.90
N ASN A 46 -11.42 -9.45 -3.86
CA ASN A 46 -10.77 -8.60 -2.87
C ASN A 46 -10.25 -9.47 -1.71
N ASN A 47 -8.94 -9.51 -1.55
CA ASN A 47 -8.27 -10.15 -0.43
C ASN A 47 -7.92 -9.07 0.59
N PHE A 48 -8.31 -9.27 1.85
CA PHE A 48 -8.03 -8.34 2.94
C PHE A 48 -7.05 -8.97 3.93
N VAL A 49 -5.94 -8.29 4.20
CA VAL A 49 -4.96 -8.75 5.18
C VAL A 49 -5.29 -8.13 6.53
N THR A 50 -5.72 -8.97 7.47
CA THR A 50 -6.15 -8.57 8.82
C THR A 50 -5.06 -8.77 9.86
N GLY A 51 -5.23 -8.12 11.02
CA GLY A 51 -4.45 -8.28 12.24
C GLY A 51 -5.19 -7.62 13.39
N TYR A 52 -4.97 -6.33 13.62
CA TYR A 52 -5.71 -5.53 14.57
C TYR A 52 -7.23 -5.55 14.27
N GLN A 53 -8.05 -5.78 15.28
CA GLN A 53 -9.53 -5.83 15.18
C GLN A 53 -10.03 -6.71 14.01
N ALA A 54 -9.38 -7.85 13.74
CA ALA A 54 -9.75 -8.73 12.66
C ALA A 54 -11.22 -9.17 12.72
N SER A 55 -11.75 -9.44 13.93
CA SER A 55 -13.13 -9.90 14.15
C SER A 55 -14.17 -8.85 13.72
N GLU A 56 -13.89 -7.58 13.99
CA GLU A 56 -14.77 -6.45 13.66
C GLU A 56 -14.85 -6.26 12.14
N ILE A 57 -13.71 -6.32 11.45
CA ILE A 57 -13.66 -6.23 9.99
C ILE A 57 -14.37 -7.42 9.34
N GLN A 58 -14.12 -8.63 9.82
CA GLN A 58 -14.76 -9.85 9.29
C GLN A 58 -16.28 -9.85 9.51
N ALA A 59 -16.74 -9.30 10.62
CA ALA A 59 -18.17 -9.17 10.89
C ALA A 59 -18.84 -8.12 9.99
N ALA A 60 -18.14 -7.01 9.71
CA ALA A 60 -18.64 -5.94 8.85
C ALA A 60 -18.64 -6.32 7.36
N TYR A 61 -17.64 -7.09 6.90
CA TYR A 61 -17.43 -7.41 5.48
C TYR A 61 -17.22 -8.92 5.25
N PRO A 62 -18.21 -9.77 5.56
CA PRO A 62 -18.05 -11.24 5.49
C PRO A 62 -17.80 -11.80 4.08
N GLU A 63 -17.96 -10.98 3.04
CA GLU A 63 -17.75 -11.37 1.63
C GLU A 63 -16.29 -11.29 1.16
N LEU A 64 -15.38 -10.70 1.95
CA LEU A 64 -13.97 -10.59 1.58
C LEU A 64 -13.20 -11.89 1.85
N ASN A 65 -12.14 -12.11 1.09
CA ASN A 65 -11.20 -13.19 1.37
C ASN A 65 -10.15 -12.71 2.37
N TYR A 66 -10.03 -13.38 3.51
CA TYR A 66 -9.18 -12.94 4.60
C TYR A 66 -7.87 -13.69 4.70
N HIS A 67 -6.78 -12.93 4.90
CA HIS A 67 -5.47 -13.43 5.29
C HIS A 67 -5.10 -12.81 6.64
N ASN A 68 -4.70 -13.63 7.61
CA ASN A 68 -4.41 -13.12 8.96
C ASN A 68 -2.90 -12.98 9.19
N ASN A 69 -2.46 -11.77 9.54
CA ASN A 69 -1.14 -11.53 10.08
C ASN A 69 -1.21 -11.59 11.62
N SER A 70 -0.85 -12.74 12.22
CA SER A 70 -0.82 -12.91 13.68
C SER A 70 0.23 -12.04 14.37
N ASP A 71 1.27 -11.64 13.63
CA ASP A 71 2.42 -10.91 14.17
C ASP A 71 2.35 -9.39 13.87
N TRP A 72 1.13 -8.89 13.59
CA TRP A 72 0.88 -7.52 13.17
C TRP A 72 1.46 -6.46 14.12
N GLU A 73 1.53 -6.71 15.43
CA GLU A 73 2.10 -5.78 16.42
C GLU A 73 3.59 -5.52 16.23
N THR A 74 4.31 -6.48 15.66
CA THR A 74 5.78 -6.46 15.54
C THR A 74 6.28 -6.42 14.10
N THR A 75 5.35 -6.40 13.14
CA THR A 75 5.66 -6.43 11.70
C THR A 75 5.04 -5.25 10.97
N LYS A 76 5.45 -5.02 9.71
CA LYS A 76 4.94 -3.94 8.88
C LYS A 76 4.16 -4.45 7.67
N SER A 77 3.67 -3.50 6.84
CA SER A 77 2.82 -3.76 5.68
C SER A 77 3.44 -4.70 4.65
N GLY A 78 4.76 -4.62 4.43
CA GLY A 78 5.49 -5.51 3.53
C GLY A 78 5.45 -6.96 4.01
N TRP A 79 5.64 -7.21 5.32
CA TRP A 79 5.47 -8.55 5.88
C TRP A 79 4.05 -9.07 5.71
N SER A 80 3.04 -8.24 6.01
CA SER A 80 1.63 -8.59 5.80
C SER A 80 1.37 -9.03 4.38
N PHE A 81 1.94 -8.36 3.39
CA PHE A 81 1.84 -8.76 1.98
C PHE A 81 2.59 -10.06 1.69
N LEU A 82 3.86 -10.20 2.13
CA LEU A 82 4.69 -11.38 1.88
C LEU A 82 4.01 -12.68 2.32
N ILE A 83 3.45 -12.72 3.54
CA ILE A 83 2.77 -13.91 4.08
C ILE A 83 1.43 -14.21 3.41
N SER A 84 0.83 -13.22 2.74
CA SER A 84 -0.44 -13.34 2.01
C SER A 84 -0.28 -13.50 0.50
N MET A 85 0.96 -13.45 -0.02
CA MET A 85 1.21 -13.56 -1.45
C MET A 85 0.55 -14.79 -2.07
N PRO A 86 -0.11 -14.65 -3.22
CA PRO A 86 -0.80 -15.76 -3.86
C PRO A 86 0.19 -16.82 -4.36
N SER A 87 -0.26 -18.07 -4.33
CA SER A 87 0.41 -19.16 -5.07
C SER A 87 0.10 -19.05 -6.56
N GLY A 88 1.10 -19.35 -7.40
CA GLY A 88 0.93 -19.39 -8.86
C GLY A 88 1.31 -18.08 -9.56
N ASN A 89 1.14 -18.09 -10.88
CA ASN A 89 1.50 -16.99 -11.77
C ASN A 89 0.33 -16.00 -11.90
N CYS A 90 0.37 -14.90 -11.17
CA CYS A 90 -0.61 -13.82 -11.22
C CYS A 90 0.07 -12.50 -10.85
N ASP A 91 -0.53 -11.40 -11.27
CA ASP A 91 -0.14 -10.06 -10.86
C ASP A 91 -0.89 -9.66 -9.59
N CYS A 92 -0.39 -8.68 -8.86
CA CYS A 92 -1.06 -8.15 -7.66
C CYS A 92 -1.19 -6.64 -7.68
N LEU A 93 -2.40 -6.15 -7.41
CA LEU A 93 -2.65 -4.78 -7.01
C LEU A 93 -2.73 -4.74 -5.48
N VAL A 94 -1.89 -3.94 -4.85
CA VAL A 94 -1.76 -3.84 -3.39
C VAL A 94 -2.07 -2.43 -2.96
N LEU A 95 -2.95 -2.25 -1.97
CA LEU A 95 -3.34 -0.95 -1.45
C LEU A 95 -3.48 -0.97 0.08
N TYR A 96 -3.23 0.16 0.73
CA TYR A 96 -3.46 0.34 2.15
C TYR A 96 -4.95 0.58 2.42
N SER A 97 -5.47 0.04 3.52
CA SER A 97 -6.89 0.13 3.90
C SER A 97 -7.31 1.52 4.44
N ASP A 98 -6.35 2.36 4.78
CA ASP A 98 -6.49 3.72 5.28
C ASP A 98 -6.22 4.79 4.20
N VAL A 99 -6.14 4.37 2.94
CA VAL A 99 -5.91 5.26 1.82
C VAL A 99 -7.04 5.16 0.80
N LEU A 100 -7.60 6.31 0.46
CA LEU A 100 -8.68 6.44 -0.53
C LEU A 100 -8.10 6.86 -1.88
N HIS A 101 -8.29 6.03 -2.89
CA HIS A 101 -7.96 6.33 -4.28
C HIS A 101 -9.23 6.54 -5.11
N ARG A 102 -9.10 7.17 -6.29
CA ARG A 102 -10.14 7.25 -7.31
C ARG A 102 -10.00 6.08 -8.30
N THR A 103 -11.10 5.73 -8.96
CA THR A 103 -11.14 4.65 -9.96
C THR A 103 -10.06 4.81 -11.03
N HIS A 104 -9.88 6.03 -11.58
CA HIS A 104 -8.87 6.26 -12.63
C HIS A 104 -7.42 6.03 -12.15
N ASN A 105 -7.11 6.24 -10.85
CA ASN A 105 -5.79 5.92 -10.30
C ASN A 105 -5.54 4.40 -10.36
N ILE A 106 -6.56 3.61 -10.02
CA ILE A 106 -6.52 2.15 -10.13
C ILE A 106 -6.29 1.71 -11.59
N ASP A 107 -7.05 2.29 -12.52
CA ASP A 107 -6.94 1.98 -13.96
C ASP A 107 -5.54 2.32 -14.48
N HIS A 108 -5.00 3.48 -14.15
CA HIS A 108 -3.64 3.88 -14.55
C HIS A 108 -2.57 2.93 -14.02
N MET A 109 -2.76 2.37 -12.81
CA MET A 109 -1.83 1.39 -12.25
C MET A 109 -1.87 0.06 -13.02
N LEU A 110 -3.07 -0.39 -13.41
CA LEU A 110 -3.27 -1.65 -14.14
C LEU A 110 -2.82 -1.57 -15.60
N ASP A 111 -2.89 -0.38 -16.20
CA ASP A 111 -2.46 -0.13 -17.59
C ASP A 111 -0.94 0.06 -17.73
N CYS A 112 -0.19 0.03 -16.61
CA CYS A 112 1.25 0.18 -16.64
C CYS A 112 1.95 -1.04 -17.23
N ASP A 113 2.75 -0.82 -18.30
CA ASP A 113 3.71 -1.82 -18.80
C ASP A 113 5.03 -1.70 -18.01
N ALA A 114 5.08 -2.37 -16.86
CA ALA A 114 6.24 -2.36 -15.96
C ALA A 114 6.32 -3.65 -15.15
N ASP A 115 7.49 -3.96 -14.58
CA ASP A 115 7.62 -5.08 -13.61
C ASP A 115 6.95 -4.71 -12.26
N VAL A 116 7.05 -3.45 -11.85
CA VAL A 116 6.40 -2.88 -10.66
C VAL A 116 5.98 -1.45 -10.98
N ALA A 117 4.79 -1.04 -10.55
CA ALA A 117 4.37 0.36 -10.55
C ALA A 117 3.97 0.81 -9.14
N VAL A 118 4.22 2.08 -8.82
CA VAL A 118 3.82 2.70 -7.57
C VAL A 118 3.10 4.01 -7.85
N ALA A 119 1.98 4.22 -7.18
CA ALA A 119 1.29 5.50 -7.21
C ALA A 119 2.03 6.50 -6.32
N ILE A 120 2.30 7.67 -6.86
CA ILE A 120 3.02 8.75 -6.17
C ILE A 120 2.23 10.05 -6.25
N ASP A 121 2.50 10.97 -5.33
CA ASP A 121 1.97 12.32 -5.38
C ASP A 121 3.12 13.34 -5.43
N THR A 122 3.25 14.05 -6.55
CA THR A 122 4.24 15.13 -6.70
C THR A 122 3.80 16.42 -6.00
N ASN A 123 2.51 16.58 -5.68
CA ASN A 123 1.95 17.70 -4.91
C ASN A 123 2.00 17.48 -3.39
N TRP A 124 2.60 16.40 -2.93
CA TRP A 124 2.61 15.95 -1.54
C TRP A 124 2.94 17.02 -0.50
N ARG A 125 3.86 17.96 -0.80
CA ARG A 125 4.22 19.02 0.15
C ARG A 125 3.06 19.93 0.52
N ASN A 126 2.08 20.09 -0.36
CA ASN A 126 0.91 20.92 -0.10
C ASN A 126 0.04 20.32 1.02
N ARG A 127 0.01 18.99 1.14
CA ARG A 127 -0.70 18.27 2.21
C ARG A 127 -0.10 18.52 3.60
N PHE A 128 1.19 18.85 3.65
CA PHE A 128 1.94 19.05 4.90
C PHE A 128 2.07 20.52 5.32
N THR A 129 1.40 21.46 4.62
CA THR A 129 1.54 22.90 4.88
C THR A 129 1.18 23.25 6.33
N ASP A 130 0.17 22.56 6.91
CA ASP A 130 -0.31 22.78 8.27
C ASP A 130 0.00 21.59 9.22
N ARG A 131 0.85 20.66 8.80
CA ARG A 131 1.22 19.47 9.58
C ARG A 131 2.58 19.60 10.24
N SER A 132 2.80 18.79 11.28
CA SER A 132 4.06 18.79 12.03
C SER A 132 5.23 18.23 11.19
N LEU A 133 6.47 18.63 11.53
CA LEU A 133 7.67 18.04 10.92
C LEU A 133 7.77 16.53 11.19
N SER A 134 7.19 16.04 12.30
CA SER A 134 7.15 14.61 12.61
C SER A 134 6.27 13.84 11.62
N ASP A 135 5.17 14.43 11.16
CA ASP A 135 4.29 13.82 10.16
C ASP A 135 4.97 13.73 8.80
N GLN A 136 5.62 14.82 8.39
CA GLN A 136 6.46 14.83 7.19
C GLN A 136 7.61 13.79 7.24
N ALA A 137 8.17 13.54 8.43
CA ALA A 137 9.24 12.55 8.57
C ALA A 137 8.75 11.12 8.36
N ARG A 138 7.48 10.83 8.70
CA ARG A 138 6.89 9.49 8.61
C ARG A 138 6.48 9.11 7.18
N CYS A 139 6.18 10.07 6.30
CA CYS A 139 5.75 9.76 4.95
C CYS A 139 6.79 8.92 4.18
N GLU A 140 6.31 8.05 3.31
CA GLU A 140 7.14 7.22 2.44
C GLU A 140 7.55 8.04 1.21
N LYS A 141 8.75 8.61 1.28
CA LYS A 141 9.28 9.56 0.28
C LYS A 141 9.76 8.85 -0.97
N VAL A 142 9.62 9.52 -2.10
CA VAL A 142 10.04 9.02 -3.41
C VAL A 142 10.94 10.04 -4.12
N CYS A 143 11.99 9.53 -4.76
CA CYS A 143 12.73 10.27 -5.77
C CYS A 143 12.48 9.62 -7.13
N THR A 144 12.09 10.43 -8.10
CA THR A 144 11.83 9.97 -9.47
C THR A 144 12.69 10.69 -10.49
N LYS A 145 12.97 10.02 -11.61
CA LYS A 145 13.56 10.58 -12.81
C LYS A 145 12.95 9.89 -14.03
N ASP A 146 12.48 10.67 -15.00
CA ASP A 146 11.91 10.16 -16.26
C ASP A 146 10.78 9.12 -16.01
N SER A 147 9.90 9.40 -15.04
CA SER A 147 8.81 8.52 -14.57
C SER A 147 9.27 7.18 -13.99
N LEU A 148 10.54 7.03 -13.62
CA LEU A 148 11.07 5.87 -12.91
C LEU A 148 11.45 6.26 -11.48
N VAL A 149 11.20 5.36 -10.54
CA VAL A 149 11.64 5.50 -9.16
C VAL A 149 13.14 5.27 -9.08
N THR A 150 13.85 6.23 -8.48
CA THR A 150 15.30 6.14 -8.22
C THR A 150 15.61 5.82 -6.76
N LEU A 151 14.74 6.25 -5.83
CA LEU A 151 14.76 5.93 -4.40
C LEU A 151 13.33 5.88 -3.87
N LEU A 152 13.06 4.98 -2.92
CA LEU A 152 11.76 4.87 -2.25
C LEU A 152 11.96 4.45 -0.77
N GLY A 153 11.28 5.14 0.16
CA GLY A 153 11.26 4.78 1.58
C GLY A 153 11.15 5.96 2.53
N SER A 154 10.86 5.67 3.80
CA SER A 154 10.68 6.69 4.85
C SER A 154 11.99 7.40 5.23
N ASN A 155 13.15 6.75 5.10
CA ASN A 155 14.46 7.28 5.52
C ASN A 155 15.11 8.22 4.49
N ILE A 156 14.43 8.53 3.38
CA ILE A 156 14.94 9.47 2.37
C ILE A 156 14.91 10.90 2.93
N ASN A 157 15.98 11.67 2.67
CA ASN A 157 16.00 13.08 3.03
C ASN A 157 14.90 13.83 2.29
N ILE A 158 14.08 14.57 3.03
CA ILE A 158 12.95 15.33 2.52
C ILE A 158 13.36 16.37 1.45
N GLU A 159 14.58 16.90 1.53
CA GLU A 159 15.09 17.88 0.58
C GLU A 159 15.28 17.34 -0.84
N ILE A 160 15.59 16.05 -0.97
CA ILE A 160 15.80 15.41 -2.28
C ILE A 160 14.56 14.70 -2.81
N ALA A 161 13.57 14.44 -1.95
CA ALA A 161 12.33 13.78 -2.35
C ALA A 161 11.49 14.71 -3.23
N ASN A 162 11.03 14.24 -4.37
CA ASN A 162 10.15 14.98 -5.27
C ASN A 162 8.72 14.46 -5.31
N ALA A 163 8.41 13.37 -4.59
CA ALA A 163 7.08 12.83 -4.43
C ALA A 163 6.94 12.03 -3.12
N GLU A 164 5.70 11.67 -2.78
CA GLU A 164 5.30 10.75 -1.72
C GLU A 164 4.68 9.48 -2.33
N PHE A 165 4.93 8.31 -1.76
CA PHE A 165 4.23 7.08 -2.09
C PHE A 165 2.84 7.07 -1.43
N THR A 166 1.82 6.76 -2.19
CA THR A 166 0.41 6.88 -1.75
C THR A 166 -0.20 5.57 -1.30
N GLY A 167 0.62 4.56 -0.96
CA GLY A 167 0.12 3.27 -0.47
C GLY A 167 -0.52 2.37 -1.53
N LEU A 168 -0.41 2.69 -2.83
CA LEU A 168 -0.93 1.88 -3.93
C LEU A 168 0.22 1.41 -4.81
N ALA A 169 0.37 0.09 -4.96
CA ALA A 169 1.40 -0.54 -5.77
C ALA A 169 0.85 -1.67 -6.63
N TRP A 170 1.42 -1.85 -7.82
CA TRP A 170 1.16 -2.99 -8.69
C TRP A 170 2.44 -3.80 -8.87
N PHE A 171 2.31 -5.12 -8.79
CA PHE A 171 3.40 -6.08 -8.92
C PHE A 171 3.08 -7.09 -10.01
N SER A 172 3.96 -7.22 -11.01
CA SER A 172 3.87 -8.31 -11.99
C SER A 172 4.17 -9.65 -11.34
N SER A 173 3.71 -10.72 -11.96
CA SER A 173 4.04 -12.09 -11.56
C SER A 173 5.55 -12.34 -11.49
N LYS A 174 6.33 -11.73 -12.39
CA LYS A 174 7.81 -11.79 -12.35
C LYS A 174 8.38 -11.16 -11.08
N SER A 175 7.90 -9.98 -10.69
CA SER A 175 8.36 -9.32 -9.47
C SER A 175 7.96 -10.10 -8.21
N LEU A 176 6.78 -10.74 -8.21
CA LEU A 176 6.34 -11.60 -7.12
C LEU A 176 7.17 -12.89 -7.00
N GLU A 177 7.63 -13.46 -8.10
CA GLU A 177 8.57 -14.60 -8.06
C GLU A 177 9.88 -14.22 -7.37
N ILE A 178 10.44 -13.07 -7.71
CA ILE A 178 11.66 -12.56 -7.04
C ILE A 178 11.41 -12.34 -5.53
N LEU A 179 10.26 -11.76 -5.15
CA LEU A 179 9.93 -11.59 -3.73
C LEU A 179 9.81 -12.93 -3.00
N LYS A 180 9.23 -13.95 -3.65
CA LYS A 180 9.14 -15.32 -3.09
C LYS A 180 10.51 -15.97 -2.92
N GLU A 181 11.40 -15.80 -3.88
CA GLU A 181 12.78 -16.27 -3.80
C GLU A 181 13.49 -15.62 -2.60
N ILE A 182 13.43 -14.29 -2.48
CA ILE A 182 14.00 -13.54 -1.36
C ILE A 182 13.41 -14.01 -0.03
N TYR A 183 12.10 -14.18 0.06
CA TYR A 183 11.41 -14.66 1.26
C TYR A 183 11.90 -16.06 1.67
N ASN A 184 12.04 -16.98 0.71
CA ASN A 184 12.50 -18.34 0.96
C ASN A 184 13.99 -18.42 1.33
N GLU A 185 14.83 -17.59 0.71
CA GLU A 185 16.28 -17.53 0.97
C GLU A 185 16.60 -16.86 2.31
N SER A 186 15.77 -15.93 2.75
CA SER A 186 15.97 -15.19 4.02
C SER A 186 15.68 -16.02 5.27
N SER A 187 15.19 -17.24 5.14
CA SER A 187 15.11 -18.19 6.25
C SER A 187 16.55 -18.70 6.56
N PRO A 188 17.21 -18.30 7.66
CA PRO A 188 16.71 -18.13 9.04
C PRO A 188 16.67 -16.69 9.58
N ASP A 189 17.05 -15.66 8.82
CA ASP A 189 17.04 -14.27 9.33
C ASP A 189 15.94 -13.45 8.63
N LEU A 190 14.68 -13.62 9.08
CA LEU A 190 13.52 -12.89 8.58
C LEU A 190 13.38 -11.49 9.20
N ASN A 191 14.24 -11.11 10.15
CA ASN A 191 14.06 -9.87 10.93
C ASN A 191 13.93 -8.62 10.06
N TYR A 192 14.69 -8.53 8.97
CA TYR A 192 14.62 -7.39 8.09
C TYR A 192 13.28 -7.36 7.30
N LEU A 193 12.76 -8.53 6.86
CA LEU A 193 11.48 -8.65 6.17
C LEU A 193 10.30 -8.35 7.09
N HIS A 194 10.34 -8.76 8.36
CA HIS A 194 9.36 -8.41 9.38
C HIS A 194 9.19 -6.88 9.50
N ASN A 195 10.30 -6.15 9.41
CA ASN A 195 10.33 -4.69 9.53
C ASN A 195 10.20 -3.95 8.20
N SER A 196 9.87 -4.64 7.10
CA SER A 196 9.72 -4.05 5.78
C SER A 196 8.29 -3.56 5.54
N SER A 197 8.14 -2.33 5.06
CA SER A 197 6.91 -1.80 4.47
C SER A 197 6.79 -2.22 2.99
N ILE A 198 5.68 -1.89 2.33
CA ILE A 198 5.55 -2.08 0.88
C ILE A 198 6.63 -1.29 0.13
N SER A 199 6.91 -0.06 0.55
CA SER A 199 7.97 0.75 -0.08
C SER A 199 9.36 0.11 0.05
N ASP A 200 9.64 -0.56 1.18
CA ASP A 200 10.89 -1.29 1.37
C ASP A 200 10.99 -2.51 0.44
N LEU A 201 9.88 -3.24 0.19
CA LEU A 201 9.86 -4.34 -0.77
C LEU A 201 10.06 -3.86 -2.22
N VAL A 202 9.45 -2.73 -2.58
CA VAL A 202 9.65 -2.11 -3.89
C VAL A 202 11.10 -1.66 -4.07
N GLU A 203 11.69 -1.03 -3.04
CA GLU A 203 13.11 -0.63 -3.07
C GLU A 203 14.04 -1.84 -3.16
N LEU A 204 13.68 -2.96 -2.53
CA LEU A 204 14.40 -4.22 -2.66
C LEU A 204 14.38 -4.73 -4.10
N LEU A 205 13.20 -4.78 -4.76
CA LEU A 205 13.06 -5.16 -6.16
C LEU A 205 13.84 -4.22 -7.09
N ARG A 206 13.83 -2.91 -6.81
CA ARG A 206 14.64 -1.94 -7.55
C ARG A 206 16.14 -2.27 -7.45
N LYS A 207 16.63 -2.64 -6.28
CA LYS A 207 18.03 -3.07 -6.06
C LYS A 207 18.36 -4.39 -6.78
N GLN A 208 17.36 -5.23 -7.05
CA GLN A 208 17.50 -6.41 -7.91
C GLN A 208 17.50 -6.07 -9.41
N GLY A 209 17.45 -4.79 -9.76
CA GLY A 209 17.55 -4.31 -11.14
C GLY A 209 16.21 -4.19 -11.87
N LEU A 210 15.07 -4.31 -11.19
CA LEU A 210 13.77 -4.06 -11.81
C LEU A 210 13.54 -2.56 -12.00
N ASN A 211 12.88 -2.22 -13.10
CA ASN A 211 12.40 -0.87 -13.35
C ASN A 211 11.08 -0.67 -12.59
N ILE A 212 11.05 0.33 -11.72
CA ILE A 212 9.87 0.71 -10.95
C ILE A 212 9.25 1.93 -11.60
N LYS A 213 8.06 1.79 -12.15
CA LYS A 213 7.31 2.89 -12.77
C LYS A 213 6.65 3.75 -11.69
N ALA A 214 6.79 5.05 -11.78
CA ALA A 214 6.06 6.02 -10.96
C ALA A 214 4.83 6.52 -11.73
N VAL A 215 3.65 6.39 -11.12
CA VAL A 215 2.36 6.87 -11.63
C VAL A 215 1.90 8.01 -10.73
N ASP A 216 1.91 9.24 -11.24
CA ASP A 216 1.54 10.43 -10.46
C ASP A 216 0.02 10.55 -10.37
N VAL A 217 -0.52 10.52 -9.14
CA VAL A 217 -1.94 10.74 -8.85
C VAL A 217 -2.29 12.21 -8.64
N ASN A 218 -1.28 13.10 -8.61
CA ASN A 218 -1.41 14.54 -8.63
C ASN A 218 -2.39 15.10 -7.56
N GLY A 219 -2.31 14.57 -6.34
CA GLY A 219 -3.14 15.00 -5.20
C GLY A 219 -4.56 14.40 -5.16
N ASP A 220 -4.93 13.55 -6.11
CA ASP A 220 -6.27 12.95 -6.16
C ASP A 220 -6.37 11.64 -5.34
N TRP A 221 -6.03 11.75 -4.07
CA TRP A 221 -6.08 10.69 -3.07
C TRP A 221 -6.19 11.28 -1.66
N ALA A 222 -6.54 10.46 -0.66
CA ALA A 222 -6.55 10.86 0.74
C ALA A 222 -6.06 9.73 1.63
N GLU A 223 -5.33 10.07 2.71
CA GLU A 223 -4.90 9.14 3.75
C GLU A 223 -5.62 9.49 5.04
N LEU A 224 -6.20 8.48 5.70
CA LEU A 224 -7.05 8.63 6.89
C LEU A 224 -6.23 8.50 8.18
N ASN A 225 -5.17 9.30 8.32
CA ASN A 225 -4.27 9.22 9.46
C ASN A 225 -4.69 10.10 10.64
N GLU A 226 -5.48 11.14 10.40
CA GLU A 226 -5.92 12.07 11.44
C GLU A 226 -7.39 12.46 11.27
N PRO A 227 -8.09 12.85 12.35
CA PRO A 227 -9.48 13.30 12.27
C PRO A 227 -9.71 14.44 11.29
N ALA A 228 -8.68 15.26 11.04
CA ALA A 228 -8.73 16.36 10.06
C ALA A 228 -8.72 15.86 8.59
N ASP A 229 -8.31 14.64 8.33
CA ASP A 229 -8.30 14.05 6.97
C ASP A 229 -9.71 13.57 6.57
N ILE A 230 -10.61 13.42 7.54
CA ILE A 230 -11.98 12.93 7.37
C ILE A 230 -13.00 14.09 7.29
N ALA A 231 -12.57 15.34 7.53
CA ALA A 231 -13.44 16.52 7.61
C ALA A 231 -13.76 17.14 6.25
#